data_1a5af6aa2f0539ee2d8f729cbeb4c352
#
_entry.id   1a5af6aa2f0539ee2d8f729cbeb4c352
#
_cell.length_a   1.000
_cell.length_b   1.000
_cell.length_c   1.000
_cell.angle_alpha   90.00
_cell.angle_beta   90.00
_cell.angle_gamma   90.00
#
_symmetry.space_group_name_H-M   'P 1'
#
loop_
_entity.id
_entity.type
_entity.pdbx_description
1 polymer ?
#
loop_
_entity_poly.entity_id
_entity_poly.type
_entity_poly.pdbx_seq_one_letter_code
_entity_poly.pdbx_strand_id
1 'polypeptide(L)'
;MQWKKLNYYMIYYESRFVYSLLYPLDQTCCGQPMANAGFEDESMKLALRFDDLFQQYDYIVGPSASCVAFVKENHPGILEKEGHVCQSAGKIYDLCDFIHDVIKPTKLPARFPHKVSI
;
A
#
# COMPACT_ATOMS: atom_id res chain seq x y z
N MET A 1 -15.52 -25.80 -11.48
CA MET A 1 -14.34 -25.65 -10.63
C MET A 1 -13.87 -24.20 -10.75
N GLN A 2 -14.25 -23.36 -9.79
CA GLN A 2 -13.79 -21.97 -9.78
C GLN A 2 -12.34 -21.98 -9.34
N TRP A 3 -11.44 -21.70 -10.27
CA TRP A 3 -10.08 -21.34 -9.93
C TRP A 3 -10.16 -20.00 -9.20
N LYS A 4 -10.08 -20.02 -7.87
CA LYS A 4 -9.69 -18.84 -7.13
C LYS A 4 -8.34 -18.44 -7.69
N LYS A 5 -8.29 -17.38 -8.47
CA LYS A 5 -7.03 -16.79 -8.88
C LYS A 5 -6.30 -16.39 -7.60
N LEU A 6 -5.40 -17.23 -7.16
CA LEU A 6 -4.41 -16.87 -6.16
C LEU A 6 -3.53 -15.83 -6.82
N ASN A 7 -3.80 -14.56 -6.56
CA ASN A 7 -2.97 -13.46 -7.05
C ASN A 7 -1.71 -13.38 -6.19
N TYR A 8 -0.88 -14.42 -6.27
CA TYR A 8 0.45 -14.40 -5.69
C TYR A 8 1.43 -14.00 -6.79
N TYR A 9 2.12 -12.89 -6.59
CA TYR A 9 3.29 -12.54 -7.37
C TYR A 9 4.51 -12.81 -6.48
N MET A 10 5.46 -13.59 -6.99
CA MET A 10 6.73 -13.83 -6.32
C MET A 10 7.77 -12.89 -6.94
N ILE A 11 8.42 -12.11 -6.10
CA ILE A 11 9.54 -11.27 -6.54
C ILE A 11 10.83 -12.05 -6.30
N TYR A 12 11.55 -12.33 -7.39
CA TYR A 12 12.88 -12.90 -7.34
C TYR A 12 13.91 -11.80 -7.53
N TYR A 13 14.87 -11.75 -6.65
CA TYR A 13 16.00 -10.85 -6.77
C TYR A 13 17.31 -11.64 -6.63
N GLU A 14 18.23 -11.49 -7.58
CA GLU A 14 19.51 -12.21 -7.64
C GLU A 14 19.35 -13.73 -7.45
N SER A 15 18.36 -14.33 -8.12
CA SER A 15 18.03 -15.77 -8.05
C SER A 15 17.61 -16.25 -6.65
N ARG A 16 17.24 -15.34 -5.76
CA ARG A 16 16.69 -15.66 -4.43
C ARG A 16 15.25 -15.22 -4.33
N PHE A 17 14.44 -16.05 -3.68
CA PHE A 17 13.10 -15.68 -3.26
C PHE A 17 13.20 -14.62 -2.16
N VAL A 18 12.60 -13.44 -2.39
CA VAL A 18 12.67 -12.32 -1.45
C VAL A 18 11.32 -12.06 -0.79
N TYR A 19 10.25 -11.92 -1.59
CA TYR A 19 8.92 -11.58 -1.10
C TYR A 19 7.82 -12.32 -1.86
N SER A 20 6.74 -12.63 -1.15
CA SER A 20 5.47 -13.07 -1.73
C SER A 20 4.52 -11.88 -1.81
N LEU A 21 4.08 -11.52 -3.00
CA LEU A 21 3.15 -10.42 -3.23
C LEU A 21 1.72 -10.94 -3.26
N LEU A 22 0.88 -10.41 -2.38
CA LEU A 22 -0.55 -10.70 -2.31
C LEU A 22 -1.32 -9.47 -2.80
N TYR A 23 -2.33 -9.71 -3.61
CA TYR A 23 -3.26 -8.67 -4.05
C TYR A 23 -4.68 -9.04 -3.60
N PRO A 24 -5.16 -8.46 -2.49
CA PRO A 24 -6.52 -8.71 -2.02
C PRO A 24 -7.54 -8.18 -3.02
N LEU A 25 -8.45 -9.04 -3.49
CA LEU A 25 -9.48 -8.63 -4.47
C LEU A 25 -10.54 -7.70 -3.88
N ASP A 26 -10.69 -7.72 -2.55
CA ASP A 26 -11.67 -6.92 -1.82
C ASP A 26 -11.15 -5.52 -1.48
N GLN A 27 -9.95 -5.17 -1.93
CA GLN A 27 -9.41 -3.82 -1.70
C GLN A 27 -10.23 -2.77 -2.44
N THR A 28 -10.32 -1.60 -1.80
CA THR A 28 -11.06 -0.45 -2.31
C THR A 28 -10.18 0.81 -2.31
N CYS A 29 -10.78 1.96 -2.57
CA CYS A 29 -10.12 3.26 -2.46
C CYS A 29 -9.57 3.50 -1.04
N CYS A 30 -8.48 4.26 -0.93
CA CYS A 30 -7.92 4.69 0.36
C CYS A 30 -8.79 5.69 1.13
N GLY A 31 -9.80 6.27 0.48
CA GLY A 31 -10.71 7.24 1.09
C GLY A 31 -10.32 8.71 0.89
N GLN A 32 -9.15 9.01 0.32
CA GLN A 32 -8.69 10.38 0.09
C GLN A 32 -9.68 11.26 -0.69
N PRO A 33 -10.29 10.81 -1.80
CA PRO A 33 -11.26 11.64 -2.53
C PRO A 33 -12.48 11.99 -1.67
N MET A 34 -12.95 11.08 -0.81
CA MET A 34 -14.07 11.31 0.09
C MET A 34 -13.70 12.34 1.16
N ALA A 35 -12.52 12.20 1.78
CA ALA A 35 -12.02 13.17 2.74
C ALA A 35 -11.87 14.56 2.13
N ASN A 36 -11.28 14.67 0.93
CA ASN A 36 -11.10 15.94 0.24
C ASN A 36 -12.43 16.61 -0.15
N ALA A 37 -13.47 15.81 -0.38
CA ALA A 37 -14.81 16.31 -0.71
C ALA A 37 -15.67 16.60 0.54
N GLY A 38 -15.15 16.38 1.75
CA GLY A 38 -15.85 16.62 3.01
C GLY A 38 -16.79 15.49 3.44
N PHE A 39 -16.72 14.31 2.80
CA PHE A 39 -17.47 13.11 3.17
C PHE A 39 -16.70 12.31 4.22
N GLU A 40 -16.66 12.83 5.45
CA GLU A 40 -15.84 12.24 6.52
C GLU A 40 -16.26 10.82 6.88
N ASP A 41 -17.58 10.55 6.97
CA ASP A 41 -18.12 9.24 7.32
C ASP A 41 -17.74 8.16 6.30
N GLU A 42 -17.82 8.49 5.00
CA GLU A 42 -17.44 7.60 3.93
C GLU A 42 -15.94 7.35 3.92
N SER A 43 -15.14 8.39 4.14
CA SER A 43 -13.68 8.27 4.27
C SER A 43 -13.30 7.39 5.45
N MET A 44 -13.96 7.52 6.59
CA MET A 44 -13.75 6.71 7.77
C MET A 44 -14.07 5.23 7.52
N LYS A 45 -15.21 4.93 6.88
CA LYS A 45 -15.58 3.55 6.52
C LYS A 45 -14.54 2.90 5.60
N LEU A 46 -14.01 3.67 4.65
CA LEU A 46 -12.96 3.20 3.76
C LEU A 46 -11.63 2.98 4.51
N ALA A 47 -11.28 3.85 5.45
CA ALA A 47 -10.10 3.70 6.28
C ALA A 47 -10.18 2.47 7.20
N LEU A 48 -11.32 2.23 7.85
CA LEU A 48 -11.57 1.01 8.63
C LEU A 48 -11.43 -0.24 7.79
N ARG A 49 -12.08 -0.27 6.63
CA ARG A 49 -11.99 -1.41 5.72
C ARG A 49 -10.56 -1.64 5.23
N PHE A 50 -9.82 -0.58 4.94
CA PHE A 50 -8.42 -0.67 4.56
C PHE A 50 -7.58 -1.30 5.67
N ASP A 51 -7.72 -0.79 6.90
CA ASP A 51 -6.97 -1.30 8.04
C ASP A 51 -7.30 -2.77 8.33
N ASP A 52 -8.60 -3.13 8.36
CA ASP A 52 -9.04 -4.50 8.57
C ASP A 52 -8.47 -5.48 7.54
N LEU A 53 -8.41 -5.05 6.27
CA LEU A 53 -7.92 -5.88 5.19
C LEU A 53 -6.40 -6.05 5.21
N PHE A 54 -5.67 -4.98 5.53
CA PHE A 54 -4.22 -4.93 5.36
C PHE A 54 -3.41 -5.11 6.65
N GLN A 55 -4.00 -4.97 7.85
CA GLN A 55 -3.29 -5.07 9.13
C GLN A 55 -2.53 -6.39 9.34
N GLN A 56 -2.95 -7.45 8.67
CA GLN A 56 -2.34 -8.79 8.78
C GLN A 56 -1.02 -8.94 8.02
N TYR A 57 -0.69 -8.02 7.11
CA TYR A 57 0.52 -8.10 6.29
C TYR A 57 1.68 -7.36 6.95
N ASP A 58 2.92 -7.84 6.70
CA ASP A 58 4.14 -7.22 7.22
C ASP A 58 4.46 -5.91 6.50
N TYR A 59 4.19 -5.87 5.18
CA TYR A 59 4.39 -4.72 4.32
C TYR A 59 3.19 -4.50 3.41
N ILE A 60 2.86 -3.24 3.19
CA ILE A 60 1.82 -2.80 2.26
C ILE A 60 2.50 -1.88 1.25
N VAL A 61 2.39 -2.20 -0.04
CA VAL A 61 3.02 -1.41 -1.11
C VAL A 61 1.96 -0.82 -2.01
N GLY A 62 1.92 0.51 -2.08
CA GLY A 62 1.01 1.25 -2.94
C GLY A 62 1.73 1.84 -4.16
N PRO A 63 1.13 1.77 -5.36
CA PRO A 63 1.72 2.36 -6.58
C PRO A 63 1.52 3.87 -6.68
N SER A 64 0.68 4.45 -5.83
CA SER A 64 0.33 5.87 -5.81
C SER A 64 0.86 6.54 -4.55
N ALA A 65 1.84 7.42 -4.69
CA ALA A 65 2.43 8.15 -3.57
C ALA A 65 1.41 8.97 -2.78
N SER A 66 0.41 9.56 -3.44
CA SER A 66 -0.64 10.34 -2.77
C SER A 66 -1.55 9.46 -1.90
N CYS A 67 -1.92 8.27 -2.38
CA CYS A 67 -2.68 7.31 -1.58
C CYS A 67 -1.87 6.80 -0.39
N VAL A 68 -0.59 6.50 -0.60
CA VAL A 68 0.31 6.06 0.46
C VAL A 68 0.46 7.14 1.54
N ALA A 69 0.70 8.39 1.14
CA ALA A 69 0.77 9.53 2.05
C ALA A 69 -0.54 9.71 2.82
N PHE A 70 -1.69 9.63 2.14
CA PHE A 70 -2.99 9.75 2.80
C PHE A 70 -3.21 8.68 3.87
N VAL A 71 -2.93 7.41 3.56
CA VAL A 71 -3.03 6.32 4.54
C VAL A 71 -2.08 6.55 5.71
N LYS A 72 -0.83 6.91 5.42
CA LYS A 72 0.22 7.08 6.44
C LYS A 72 -0.08 8.22 7.41
N GLU A 73 -0.55 9.34 6.89
CA GLU A 73 -0.70 10.59 7.64
C GLU A 73 -2.11 10.80 8.19
N ASN A 74 -3.14 10.32 7.50
CA ASN A 74 -4.53 10.64 7.84
C ASN A 74 -5.31 9.48 8.47
N HIS A 75 -5.09 8.23 8.04
CA HIS A 75 -5.83 7.10 8.61
C HIS A 75 -5.70 7.00 10.14
N PRO A 76 -4.50 7.18 10.76
CA PRO A 76 -4.41 7.15 12.22
C PRO A 76 -5.38 8.12 12.91
N GLY A 77 -5.40 9.37 12.49
CA GLY A 77 -6.28 10.38 13.08
C GLY A 77 -7.78 10.17 12.77
N ILE A 78 -8.09 9.64 11.57
CA ILE A 78 -9.47 9.30 11.20
C ILE A 78 -10.00 8.16 12.09
N LEU A 79 -9.21 7.11 12.28
CA LEU A 79 -9.61 5.92 13.03
C LEU A 79 -9.61 6.15 14.54
N GLU A 80 -8.73 7.01 15.05
CA GLU A 80 -8.70 7.38 16.46
C GLU A 80 -10.03 8.01 16.94
N LYS A 81 -10.71 8.76 16.07
CA LYS A 81 -12.03 9.34 16.39
C LYS A 81 -13.07 8.29 16.75
N GLU A 82 -12.92 7.07 16.23
CA GLU A 82 -13.78 5.92 16.50
C GLU A 82 -13.19 4.96 17.56
N GLY A 83 -12.11 5.36 18.21
CA GLY A 83 -11.43 4.51 19.18
C GLY A 83 -10.69 3.31 18.58
N HIS A 84 -10.38 3.34 17.27
CA HIS A 84 -9.66 2.30 16.56
C HIS A 84 -8.20 2.68 16.35
N VAL A 85 -7.28 1.77 16.66
CA VAL A 85 -5.84 1.98 16.45
C VAL A 85 -5.46 1.49 15.06
N CYS A 86 -4.98 2.39 14.22
CA CYS A 86 -4.54 2.06 12.87
C CYS A 86 -3.29 1.19 12.89
N GLN A 87 -3.37 -0.03 12.35
CA GLN A 87 -2.26 -0.99 12.28
C GLN A 87 -1.50 -0.93 10.94
N SER A 88 -2.15 -0.48 9.89
CA SER A 88 -1.62 -0.48 8.52
C SER A 88 -0.74 0.71 8.20
N ALA A 89 -0.98 1.88 8.82
CA ALA A 89 -0.28 3.13 8.48
C ALA A 89 1.25 3.06 8.66
N GLY A 90 1.72 2.31 9.64
CA GLY A 90 3.17 2.12 9.87
C GLY A 90 3.84 1.13 8.93
N LYS A 91 3.07 0.40 8.13
CA LYS A 91 3.55 -0.68 7.27
C LYS A 91 3.45 -0.35 5.77
N ILE A 92 2.90 0.82 5.43
CA ILE A 92 2.66 1.21 4.04
C ILE A 92 3.83 2.00 3.46
N TYR A 93 4.20 1.63 2.25
CA TYR A 93 5.29 2.24 1.45
C TYR A 93 4.80 2.52 0.05
N ASP A 94 5.30 3.55 -0.60
CA ASP A 94 5.26 3.58 -2.04
C ASP A 94 6.27 2.59 -2.64
N LEU A 95 6.11 2.27 -3.90
CA LEU A 95 6.94 1.24 -4.55
C LEU A 95 8.43 1.60 -4.53
N CYS A 96 8.78 2.87 -4.74
CA CYS A 96 10.17 3.30 -4.77
C CYS A 96 10.79 3.26 -3.38
N ASP A 97 10.08 3.73 -2.36
CA ASP A 97 10.51 3.66 -0.97
C ASP A 97 10.68 2.20 -0.52
N PHE A 98 9.75 1.32 -0.89
CA PHE A 98 9.86 -0.10 -0.57
C PHE A 98 11.10 -0.75 -1.20
N ILE A 99 11.36 -0.46 -2.47
CA ILE A 99 12.57 -0.96 -3.14
C ILE A 99 13.82 -0.41 -2.47
N HIS A 100 13.85 0.89 -2.16
CA HIS A 100 15.02 1.55 -1.59
C HIS A 100 15.27 1.13 -0.14
N ASP A 101 14.26 1.17 0.71
CA ASP A 101 14.41 1.06 2.17
C ASP A 101 14.30 -0.38 2.68
N VAL A 102 13.51 -1.23 2.00
CA VAL A 102 13.25 -2.59 2.43
C VAL A 102 14.04 -3.61 1.61
N ILE A 103 13.91 -3.58 0.27
CA ILE A 103 14.62 -4.54 -0.60
C ILE A 103 16.13 -4.24 -0.64
N LYS A 104 16.51 -2.96 -0.69
CA LYS A 104 17.91 -2.48 -0.71
C LYS A 104 18.77 -3.17 -1.77
N PRO A 105 18.35 -3.13 -3.04
CA PRO A 105 19.10 -3.82 -4.10
C PRO A 105 20.48 -3.19 -4.27
N THR A 106 21.50 -4.01 -4.42
CA THR A 106 22.88 -3.54 -4.69
C THR A 106 23.01 -2.93 -6.08
N LYS A 107 22.16 -3.37 -7.02
CA LYS A 107 22.11 -2.88 -8.41
C LYS A 107 20.71 -3.08 -8.97
N LEU A 108 20.15 -2.04 -9.60
CA LEU A 108 18.93 -2.16 -10.39
C LEU A 108 19.33 -2.43 -11.85
N PRO A 109 18.92 -3.56 -12.46
CA PRO A 109 19.22 -3.89 -13.85
C PRO A 109 18.33 -3.11 -14.83
N ALA A 110 18.06 -1.86 -14.52
CA ALA A 110 17.19 -0.98 -15.31
C ALA A 110 17.97 0.23 -15.80
N ARG A 111 17.75 0.61 -17.06
CA ARG A 111 18.31 1.80 -17.67
C ARG A 111 17.23 2.54 -18.45
N PHE A 112 17.11 3.84 -18.19
CA PHE A 112 16.25 4.73 -18.97
C PHE A 112 17.12 5.76 -19.68
N PRO A 113 17.41 5.59 -21.01
CA PRO A 113 18.41 6.38 -21.73
C PRO A 113 17.90 7.75 -22.19
N HIS A 114 16.84 8.27 -21.58
CA HIS A 114 16.23 9.55 -21.94
C HIS A 114 16.32 10.56 -20.81
N LYS A 115 16.31 11.84 -21.14
CA LYS A 115 16.17 12.91 -20.15
C LYS A 115 14.74 12.92 -19.61
N VAL A 116 14.61 13.05 -18.29
CA VAL A 116 13.34 13.14 -17.58
C VAL A 116 13.29 14.48 -16.89
N SER A 117 12.15 15.16 -16.94
CA SER A 117 11.86 16.32 -16.09
C SER A 117 10.65 16.02 -15.21
N ILE A 118 10.67 16.58 -14.04
CA ILE A 118 9.59 16.54 -13.07
C ILE A 118 8.87 17.88 -13.12
#